data_d5fb90d6f045c48283f84216f00c18cd
#
_entry.id   d5fb90d6f045c48283f84216f00c18cd
#
_cell.length_a   1.000
_cell.length_b   1.000
_cell.length_c   1.000
_cell.angle_alpha   90.00
_cell.angle_beta   90.00
_cell.angle_gamma   90.00
#
_symmetry.space_group_name_H-M   'P 1'
#
loop_
_entity.id
_entity.type
_entity.pdbx_description
1 polymer ?
#
loop_
_entity_poly.entity_id
_entity_poly.type
_entity_poly.pdbx_seq_one_letter_code
_entity_poly.pdbx_strand_id
1 'polypeptide(L)'
;EWTPDSKTAVATMGADDFRANEQSVTLPAADVLTIEFTDEDGKTTVLKEGLKVLKGEVVDGTFMSAKALDAFLAEQVKRAKEEGILFSAHLKATMMKVSDPVIFGHVVKAYFSELFEKYGEQLAAAGLSANNGLAAIEGGLDKLDAETAEGVRAAIAAAYENGPDVAMVNSAKGITNLHVPSDVIVDASMPAMIRTSGRMWNKDDQTQDTLAVIPDSSYAGVYQAVIDDCKANGAYDPTTMGTVPNVGLMAQKAEEYGSHDKTFIMDAAGTVAVKNSAGETLLSHEVEAGDIWRACQTKDVPVRDWVKLAVTRARASLSLIHIS
;
A
#
# COMPACT_ATOMS: atom_id res chain seq x y z
N GLU A 1 8.79 -12.49 23.25
CA GLU A 1 7.37 -12.50 23.69
C GLU A 1 6.82 -11.08 23.65
N TRP A 2 5.52 -10.95 23.40
CA TRP A 2 4.81 -9.69 23.50
C TRP A 2 4.81 -9.16 24.93
N THR A 3 5.04 -7.86 25.09
CA THR A 3 4.98 -7.17 26.38
C THR A 3 4.26 -5.84 26.22
N PRO A 4 3.64 -5.31 27.30
CA PRO A 4 3.04 -3.98 27.28
C PRO A 4 4.02 -2.85 26.93
N ASP A 5 5.31 -3.06 27.15
CA ASP A 5 6.38 -2.07 26.90
C ASP A 5 6.86 -2.05 25.44
N SER A 6 6.36 -2.96 24.58
CA SER A 6 6.69 -2.97 23.15
C SER A 6 6.37 -1.63 22.51
N LYS A 7 7.35 -1.04 21.82
CA LYS A 7 7.19 0.20 21.06
C LYS A 7 6.63 -0.03 19.65
N THR A 8 6.47 -1.29 19.24
CA THR A 8 5.93 -1.63 17.93
C THR A 8 4.56 -0.99 17.71
N ALA A 9 4.39 -0.36 16.56
CA ALA A 9 3.16 0.32 16.20
C ALA A 9 2.95 0.32 14.69
N VAL A 10 1.73 0.57 14.26
CA VAL A 10 1.38 0.90 12.89
C VAL A 10 1.32 2.41 12.73
N ALA A 11 1.92 2.92 11.66
CA ALA A 11 1.75 4.31 11.22
C ALA A 11 0.94 4.32 9.92
N THR A 12 -0.08 5.16 9.86
CA THR A 12 -0.96 5.29 8.70
C THR A 12 -1.44 6.72 8.54
N MET A 13 -1.79 7.12 7.32
CA MET A 13 -2.22 8.49 7.05
C MET A 13 -3.56 8.81 7.72
N GLY A 14 -4.60 8.00 7.48
CA GLY A 14 -5.92 8.20 8.05
C GLY A 14 -6.73 9.37 7.47
N ALA A 15 -6.09 10.26 6.74
CA ALA A 15 -6.67 11.34 5.96
C ALA A 15 -5.89 11.51 4.66
N ASP A 16 -6.50 12.07 3.63
CA ASP A 16 -5.90 12.30 2.29
C ASP A 16 -5.34 11.02 1.62
N ASP A 17 -5.79 9.87 2.07
CA ASP A 17 -5.47 8.54 1.55
C ASP A 17 -6.65 7.94 0.79
N PHE A 18 -6.45 6.76 0.21
CA PHE A 18 -7.48 6.10 -0.59
C PHE A 18 -8.76 5.82 0.18
N ARG A 19 -8.67 5.43 1.45
CA ARG A 19 -9.84 5.18 2.28
C ARG A 19 -10.63 6.44 2.57
N ALA A 20 -9.95 7.52 2.91
CA ALA A 20 -10.59 8.78 3.29
C ALA A 20 -11.28 9.47 2.12
N ASN A 21 -10.72 9.35 0.91
CA ASN A 21 -11.20 10.02 -0.29
C ASN A 21 -12.12 9.15 -1.16
N GLU A 22 -12.45 7.93 -0.72
CA GLU A 22 -13.27 7.01 -1.52
C GLU A 22 -14.69 7.53 -1.72
N GLN A 23 -15.11 7.53 -2.97
CA GLN A 23 -16.51 7.69 -3.38
C GLN A 23 -16.93 6.43 -4.14
N SER A 24 -18.17 6.01 -3.95
CA SER A 24 -18.70 4.85 -4.65
C SER A 24 -20.14 5.05 -5.10
N VAL A 25 -20.50 4.36 -6.17
CA VAL A 25 -21.86 4.37 -6.71
C VAL A 25 -22.27 2.96 -7.12
N THR A 26 -23.50 2.58 -6.76
CA THR A 26 -24.12 1.34 -7.28
C THR A 26 -24.93 1.68 -8.55
N LEU A 27 -24.63 0.98 -9.65
CA LEU A 27 -25.24 1.26 -10.95
C LEU A 27 -26.70 0.78 -10.98
N PRO A 28 -27.67 1.67 -11.27
CA PRO A 28 -29.08 1.30 -11.36
C PRO A 28 -29.41 0.51 -12.63
N ALA A 29 -28.58 0.60 -13.66
CA ALA A 29 -28.70 -0.07 -14.95
C ALA A 29 -27.34 -0.39 -15.53
N ALA A 30 -27.30 -1.27 -16.54
CA ALA A 30 -26.08 -1.50 -17.33
C ALA A 30 -25.74 -0.23 -18.12
N ASP A 31 -24.44 0.09 -18.19
CA ASP A 31 -23.94 1.30 -18.87
C ASP A 31 -22.51 1.11 -19.37
N VAL A 32 -21.97 2.16 -20.01
CA VAL A 32 -20.57 2.27 -20.41
C VAL A 32 -20.01 3.56 -19.85
N LEU A 33 -19.01 3.44 -18.98
CA LEU A 33 -18.44 4.58 -18.26
C LEU A 33 -17.18 5.08 -18.93
N THR A 34 -16.90 6.38 -18.67
CA THR A 34 -15.67 7.07 -19.07
C THR A 34 -15.05 7.76 -17.85
N ILE A 35 -13.73 7.70 -17.73
CA ILE A 35 -12.96 8.45 -16.74
C ILE A 35 -12.28 9.60 -17.46
N GLU A 36 -12.53 10.83 -17.01
CA GLU A 36 -11.99 12.07 -17.61
C GLU A 36 -11.27 12.89 -16.57
N PHE A 37 -10.21 13.55 -17.00
CA PHE A 37 -9.50 14.57 -16.22
C PHE A 37 -9.68 15.91 -16.89
N THR A 38 -10.10 16.93 -16.15
CA THR A 38 -10.21 18.32 -16.62
C THR A 38 -9.27 19.17 -15.78
N ASP A 39 -8.28 19.80 -16.42
CA ASP A 39 -7.32 20.70 -15.76
C ASP A 39 -7.95 22.07 -15.41
N GLU A 40 -7.20 22.90 -14.71
CA GLU A 40 -7.64 24.25 -14.30
C GLU A 40 -7.93 25.19 -15.49
N ASP A 41 -7.34 24.92 -16.65
CA ASP A 41 -7.58 25.68 -17.90
C ASP A 41 -8.85 25.20 -18.62
N GLY A 42 -9.53 24.18 -18.09
CA GLY A 42 -10.75 23.59 -18.64
C GLY A 42 -10.50 22.61 -19.77
N LYS A 43 -9.27 22.20 -20.02
CA LYS A 43 -8.94 21.18 -21.00
C LYS A 43 -9.24 19.79 -20.43
N THR A 44 -10.08 19.04 -21.13
CA THR A 44 -10.45 17.68 -20.75
C THR A 44 -9.62 16.64 -21.51
N THR A 45 -9.10 15.67 -20.76
CA THR A 45 -8.38 14.49 -21.28
C THR A 45 -9.10 13.23 -20.84
N VAL A 46 -9.38 12.33 -21.77
CA VAL A 46 -9.96 11.01 -21.46
C VAL A 46 -8.87 10.11 -20.94
N LEU A 47 -8.96 9.70 -19.67
CA LEU A 47 -8.02 8.78 -19.04
C LEU A 47 -8.37 7.33 -19.38
N LYS A 48 -9.64 7.00 -19.41
CA LYS A 48 -10.14 5.68 -19.76
C LYS A 48 -11.58 5.77 -20.32
N GLU A 49 -11.85 5.03 -21.40
CA GLU A 49 -13.18 4.90 -21.97
C GLU A 49 -13.61 3.44 -22.11
N GLY A 50 -14.90 3.22 -22.39
CA GLY A 50 -15.41 1.90 -22.71
C GLY A 50 -15.53 0.95 -21.51
N LEU A 51 -15.65 1.46 -20.29
CA LEU A 51 -15.81 0.66 -19.07
C LEU A 51 -17.24 0.13 -18.98
N LYS A 52 -17.46 -1.12 -19.39
CA LYS A 52 -18.77 -1.77 -19.34
C LYS A 52 -19.11 -2.18 -17.91
N VAL A 53 -20.27 -1.75 -17.46
CA VAL A 53 -20.83 -2.08 -16.15
C VAL A 53 -22.22 -2.67 -16.28
N LEU A 54 -22.60 -3.54 -15.35
CA LEU A 54 -23.92 -4.14 -15.27
C LEU A 54 -24.76 -3.48 -14.18
N LYS A 55 -26.07 -3.68 -14.23
CA LYS A 55 -26.97 -3.28 -13.15
C LYS A 55 -26.57 -3.94 -11.83
N GLY A 56 -26.48 -3.14 -10.76
CA GLY A 56 -26.12 -3.61 -9.42
C GLY A 56 -24.61 -3.69 -9.16
N GLU A 57 -23.77 -3.44 -10.15
CA GLU A 57 -22.33 -3.34 -9.94
C GLU A 57 -21.97 -2.04 -9.21
N VAL A 58 -20.93 -2.09 -8.41
CA VAL A 58 -20.38 -0.95 -7.69
C VAL A 58 -19.15 -0.46 -8.41
N VAL A 59 -19.09 0.85 -8.66
CA VAL A 59 -17.89 1.54 -9.13
C VAL A 59 -17.43 2.47 -8.04
N ASP A 60 -16.18 2.41 -7.69
CA ASP A 60 -15.54 3.36 -6.79
C ASP A 60 -14.41 4.12 -7.48
N GLY A 61 -14.12 5.29 -6.94
CA GLY A 61 -12.98 6.11 -7.30
C GLY A 61 -12.41 6.74 -6.04
N THR A 62 -11.10 6.90 -6.02
CA THR A 62 -10.40 7.49 -4.88
C THR A 62 -9.05 8.04 -5.29
N PHE A 63 -8.42 8.82 -4.41
CA PHE A 63 -7.05 9.27 -4.62
C PHE A 63 -6.28 9.35 -3.31
N MET A 64 -4.96 9.29 -3.43
CA MET A 64 -4.02 9.57 -2.36
C MET A 64 -3.26 10.86 -2.72
N SER A 65 -3.27 11.84 -1.83
CA SER A 65 -2.50 13.07 -2.00
C SER A 65 -1.02 12.78 -1.91
N ALA A 66 -0.27 13.06 -2.96
CA ALA A 66 1.18 12.90 -2.98
C ALA A 66 1.86 13.81 -1.94
N LYS A 67 1.39 15.05 -1.81
CA LYS A 67 1.91 16.01 -0.83
C LYS A 67 1.68 15.54 0.61
N ALA A 68 0.51 15.03 0.91
CA ALA A 68 0.20 14.50 2.24
C ALA A 68 0.99 13.21 2.52
N LEU A 69 1.14 12.35 1.52
CA LEU A 69 1.97 11.13 1.62
C LEU A 69 3.43 11.47 1.92
N ASP A 70 4.03 12.42 1.20
CA ASP A 70 5.43 12.81 1.41
C ASP A 70 5.65 13.40 2.79
N ALA A 71 4.74 14.26 3.26
CA ALA A 71 4.80 14.84 4.61
C ALA A 71 4.66 13.75 5.70
N PHE A 72 3.71 12.84 5.53
CA PHE A 72 3.51 11.69 6.42
C PHE A 72 4.77 10.83 6.51
N LEU A 73 5.33 10.45 5.36
CA LEU A 73 6.51 9.57 5.31
C LEU A 73 7.76 10.23 5.95
N ALA A 74 8.00 11.50 5.69
CA ALA A 74 9.08 12.26 6.32
C ALA A 74 8.96 12.28 7.85
N GLU A 75 7.74 12.46 8.36
CA GLU A 75 7.45 12.38 9.80
C GLU A 75 7.74 10.99 10.37
N GLN A 76 7.32 9.91 9.65
CA GLN A 76 7.54 8.55 10.16
C GLN A 76 9.01 8.12 10.12
N VAL A 77 9.80 8.55 9.15
CA VAL A 77 11.26 8.35 9.14
C VAL A 77 11.91 9.03 10.36
N LYS A 78 11.50 10.27 10.63
CA LYS A 78 11.97 11.01 11.82
C LYS A 78 11.56 10.31 13.11
N ARG A 79 10.29 9.91 13.23
CA ARG A 79 9.73 9.21 14.39
C ARG A 79 10.48 7.91 14.68
N ALA A 80 10.71 7.07 13.67
CA ALA A 80 11.44 5.82 13.87
C ALA A 80 12.84 6.03 14.43
N LYS A 81 13.54 7.09 13.96
CA LYS A 81 14.86 7.47 14.48
C LYS A 81 14.79 7.95 15.93
N GLU A 82 13.86 8.84 16.26
CA GLU A 82 13.72 9.41 17.61
C GLU A 82 13.31 8.35 18.64
N GLU A 83 12.44 7.42 18.27
CA GLU A 83 12.00 6.32 19.14
C GLU A 83 13.00 5.16 19.21
N GLY A 84 14.00 5.12 18.31
CA GLY A 84 15.00 4.06 18.22
C GLY A 84 14.40 2.70 17.84
N ILE A 85 13.45 2.70 16.90
CA ILE A 85 12.78 1.51 16.38
C ILE A 85 13.01 1.36 14.88
N LEU A 86 12.82 0.15 14.35
CA LEU A 86 12.97 -0.13 12.92
C LEU A 86 11.91 0.60 12.10
N PHE A 87 12.34 1.25 11.02
CA PHE A 87 11.46 1.70 9.96
C PHE A 87 11.15 0.54 9.02
N SER A 88 9.89 0.27 8.75
CA SER A 88 9.47 -0.83 7.87
C SER A 88 8.24 -0.44 7.05
N ALA A 89 8.36 -0.54 5.72
CA ALA A 89 7.25 -0.29 4.80
C ALA A 89 6.41 -1.55 4.58
N HIS A 90 5.08 -1.40 4.54
CA HIS A 90 4.15 -2.48 4.26
C HIS A 90 3.02 -2.00 3.33
N LEU A 91 2.85 -2.64 2.19
CA LEU A 91 1.96 -2.23 1.11
C LEU A 91 1.13 -3.41 0.58
N LYS A 92 0.02 -3.12 -0.08
CA LYS A 92 -0.84 -4.13 -0.75
C LYS A 92 -0.37 -4.41 -2.20
N ALA A 93 0.91 -4.57 -2.42
CA ALA A 93 1.52 -4.59 -3.76
C ALA A 93 1.13 -5.79 -4.65
N THR A 94 0.53 -6.84 -4.11
CA THR A 94 0.05 -7.99 -4.90
C THR A 94 -1.21 -7.71 -5.69
N MET A 95 -2.13 -6.93 -5.12
CA MET A 95 -3.42 -6.55 -5.72
C MET A 95 -3.32 -5.19 -6.40
N MET A 96 -2.73 -4.21 -5.72
CA MET A 96 -2.59 -2.83 -6.17
C MET A 96 -1.29 -2.66 -6.97
N LYS A 97 -1.18 -3.41 -8.06
CA LYS A 97 0.07 -3.55 -8.86
C LYS A 97 0.54 -2.26 -9.54
N VAL A 98 -0.31 -1.25 -9.65
CA VAL A 98 0.03 0.03 -10.29
C VAL A 98 0.25 1.11 -9.24
N SER A 99 -0.70 1.31 -8.31
CA SER A 99 -0.59 2.35 -7.28
C SER A 99 0.51 2.08 -6.25
N ASP A 100 0.65 0.84 -5.80
CA ASP A 100 1.53 0.55 -4.68
C ASP A 100 3.03 0.64 -5.00
N PRO A 101 3.52 0.29 -6.21
CA PRO A 101 4.90 0.62 -6.60
C PRO A 101 5.17 2.13 -6.61
N VAL A 102 4.19 2.97 -6.91
CA VAL A 102 4.32 4.44 -6.83
C VAL A 102 4.44 4.87 -5.37
N ILE A 103 3.56 4.38 -4.48
CA ILE A 103 3.65 4.64 -3.03
C ILE A 103 5.00 4.16 -2.50
N PHE A 104 5.47 2.97 -2.91
CA PHE A 104 6.78 2.46 -2.53
C PHE A 104 7.91 3.41 -2.96
N GLY A 105 7.82 4.00 -4.15
CA GLY A 105 8.75 5.02 -4.62
C GLY A 105 8.78 6.25 -3.70
N HIS A 106 7.64 6.70 -3.19
CA HIS A 106 7.58 7.78 -2.19
C HIS A 106 8.26 7.36 -0.88
N VAL A 107 8.06 6.13 -0.41
CA VAL A 107 8.75 5.61 0.79
C VAL A 107 10.27 5.62 0.60
N VAL A 108 10.77 5.12 -0.54
CA VAL A 108 12.20 5.12 -0.86
C VAL A 108 12.75 6.55 -0.91
N LYS A 109 12.04 7.48 -1.56
CA LYS A 109 12.44 8.90 -1.61
C LYS A 109 12.46 9.56 -0.23
N ALA A 110 11.50 9.25 0.62
CA ALA A 110 11.45 9.81 1.97
C ALA A 110 12.62 9.35 2.85
N TYR A 111 12.98 8.06 2.76
CA TYR A 111 14.12 7.52 3.50
C TYR A 111 15.46 8.02 2.97
N PHE A 112 15.62 8.11 1.65
CA PHE A 112 16.82 8.56 0.96
C PHE A 112 16.67 10.01 0.44
N SER A 113 16.08 10.91 1.22
CA SER A 113 15.72 12.26 0.75
C SER A 113 16.90 13.04 0.15
N GLU A 114 18.05 13.07 0.83
CA GLU A 114 19.26 13.74 0.35
C GLU A 114 19.79 13.16 -0.97
N LEU A 115 19.64 11.85 -1.18
CA LEU A 115 19.99 11.20 -2.45
C LEU A 115 19.16 11.78 -3.60
N PHE A 116 17.84 11.85 -3.41
CA PHE A 116 16.94 12.33 -4.46
C PHE A 116 16.98 13.86 -4.65
N GLU A 117 17.23 14.61 -3.59
CA GLU A 117 17.46 16.06 -3.70
C GLU A 117 18.71 16.37 -4.53
N LYS A 118 19.77 15.59 -4.36
CA LYS A 118 21.05 15.86 -5.02
C LYS A 118 21.19 15.21 -6.40
N TYR A 119 20.67 14.01 -6.58
CA TYR A 119 20.87 13.19 -7.78
C TYR A 119 19.57 12.77 -8.48
N GLY A 120 18.41 13.25 -8.04
CA GLY A 120 17.12 12.81 -8.56
C GLY A 120 16.95 13.01 -10.05
N GLU A 121 17.45 14.14 -10.60
CA GLU A 121 17.40 14.42 -12.03
C GLU A 121 18.27 13.46 -12.85
N GLN A 122 19.48 13.17 -12.39
CA GLN A 122 20.40 12.22 -13.04
C GLN A 122 19.86 10.80 -13.00
N LEU A 123 19.29 10.38 -11.86
CA LEU A 123 18.63 9.09 -11.72
C LEU A 123 17.44 8.96 -12.69
N ALA A 124 16.59 9.99 -12.76
CA ALA A 124 15.45 10.01 -13.67
C ALA A 124 15.89 9.97 -15.14
N ALA A 125 16.89 10.74 -15.52
CA ALA A 125 17.45 10.74 -16.89
C ALA A 125 18.04 9.38 -17.28
N ALA A 126 18.59 8.63 -16.31
CA ALA A 126 19.10 7.27 -16.51
C ALA A 126 18.01 6.20 -16.46
N GLY A 127 16.73 6.57 -16.22
CA GLY A 127 15.62 5.63 -16.06
C GLY A 127 15.66 4.82 -14.77
N LEU A 128 16.32 5.33 -13.73
CA LEU A 128 16.45 4.71 -12.41
C LEU A 128 15.36 5.25 -11.49
N SER A 129 14.25 4.54 -11.41
CA SER A 129 13.07 4.97 -10.65
C SER A 129 13.05 4.38 -9.24
N ALA A 130 12.75 5.23 -8.24
CA ALA A 130 12.48 4.81 -6.87
C ALA A 130 11.33 3.81 -6.76
N ASN A 131 10.39 3.82 -7.69
CA ASN A 131 9.24 2.90 -7.72
C ASN A 131 9.66 1.42 -7.86
N ASN A 132 10.86 1.18 -8.39
CA ASN A 132 11.44 -0.15 -8.52
C ASN A 132 12.32 -0.54 -7.33
N GLY A 133 12.47 0.36 -6.35
CA GLY A 133 13.27 0.16 -5.15
C GLY A 133 14.75 0.46 -5.31
N LEU A 134 15.45 0.39 -4.17
CA LEU A 134 16.87 0.68 -4.09
C LEU A 134 17.72 -0.27 -4.96
N ALA A 135 17.35 -1.55 -5.04
CA ALA A 135 18.09 -2.53 -5.85
C ALA A 135 18.16 -2.14 -7.33
N ALA A 136 17.12 -1.54 -7.89
CA ALA A 136 17.11 -1.06 -9.27
C ALA A 136 18.05 0.13 -9.47
N ILE A 137 18.17 1.00 -8.47
CA ILE A 137 19.09 2.14 -8.49
C ILE A 137 20.52 1.65 -8.42
N GLU A 138 20.86 0.81 -7.44
CA GLU A 138 22.20 0.24 -7.27
C GLU A 138 22.64 -0.59 -8.48
N GLY A 139 21.74 -1.40 -9.02
CA GLY A 139 21.99 -2.23 -10.20
C GLY A 139 22.13 -1.45 -11.51
N GLY A 140 21.74 -0.18 -11.54
CA GLY A 140 21.80 0.66 -12.74
C GLY A 140 22.83 1.78 -12.66
N LEU A 141 23.72 1.79 -11.68
CA LEU A 141 24.73 2.85 -11.49
C LEU A 141 25.75 2.94 -12.65
N ASP A 142 25.91 1.89 -13.43
CA ASP A 142 26.73 1.86 -14.64
C ASP A 142 26.19 2.75 -15.78
N LYS A 143 24.93 3.19 -15.68
CA LYS A 143 24.31 4.14 -16.60
C LYS A 143 24.67 5.60 -16.32
N LEU A 144 25.28 5.85 -15.17
CA LEU A 144 25.70 7.16 -14.72
C LEU A 144 27.21 7.34 -14.97
N ASP A 145 27.66 8.59 -15.02
CA ASP A 145 29.10 8.83 -14.97
C ASP A 145 29.69 8.43 -13.61
N ALA A 146 31.01 8.20 -13.58
CA ALA A 146 31.67 7.62 -12.41
C ALA A 146 31.56 8.50 -11.15
N GLU A 147 31.56 9.82 -11.31
CA GLU A 147 31.47 10.77 -10.20
C GLU A 147 30.06 10.76 -9.61
N THR A 148 29.05 10.83 -10.46
CA THR A 148 27.65 10.72 -10.05
C THR A 148 27.35 9.39 -9.38
N ALA A 149 27.83 8.25 -9.96
CA ALA A 149 27.63 6.94 -9.39
C ALA A 149 28.26 6.80 -7.99
N GLU A 150 29.46 7.33 -7.79
CA GLU A 150 30.12 7.34 -6.48
C GLU A 150 29.39 8.23 -5.48
N GLY A 151 28.92 9.40 -5.93
CA GLY A 151 28.08 10.29 -5.11
C GLY A 151 26.76 9.62 -4.67
N VAL A 152 26.12 8.86 -5.54
CA VAL A 152 24.90 8.09 -5.21
C VAL A 152 25.21 7.03 -4.15
N ARG A 153 26.30 6.26 -4.30
CA ARG A 153 26.71 5.28 -3.26
C ARG A 153 26.96 5.94 -1.92
N ALA A 154 27.67 7.06 -1.92
CA ALA A 154 27.95 7.81 -0.70
C ALA A 154 26.66 8.35 -0.04
N ALA A 155 25.70 8.84 -0.81
CA ALA A 155 24.42 9.32 -0.30
C ALA A 155 23.57 8.19 0.29
N ILE A 156 23.57 7.00 -0.31
CA ILE A 156 22.90 5.81 0.21
C ILE A 156 23.53 5.42 1.57
N ALA A 157 24.85 5.33 1.63
CA ALA A 157 25.57 5.00 2.87
C ALA A 157 25.29 6.00 3.98
N ALA A 158 25.30 7.30 3.67
CA ALA A 158 24.99 8.38 4.61
C ALA A 158 23.54 8.30 5.13
N ALA A 159 22.59 7.93 4.28
CA ALA A 159 21.19 7.75 4.70
C ALA A 159 21.04 6.60 5.71
N TYR A 160 21.74 5.49 5.52
CA TYR A 160 21.74 4.39 6.50
C TYR A 160 22.48 4.75 7.80
N GLU A 161 23.53 5.54 7.73
CA GLU A 161 24.27 5.98 8.92
C GLU A 161 23.48 7.00 9.75
N ASN A 162 22.82 7.92 9.08
CA ASN A 162 22.13 9.05 9.72
C ASN A 162 20.63 8.84 9.91
N GLY A 163 20.02 7.87 9.24
CA GLY A 163 18.60 7.54 9.33
C GLY A 163 18.25 6.61 10.50
N PRO A 164 16.99 6.21 10.62
CA PRO A 164 16.60 5.09 11.48
C PRO A 164 17.13 3.76 10.93
N ASP A 165 17.26 2.76 11.80
CA ASP A 165 17.47 1.40 11.31
C ASP A 165 16.28 0.95 10.46
N VAL A 166 16.53 0.19 9.39
CA VAL A 166 15.51 -0.32 8.46
C VAL A 166 15.35 -1.83 8.65
N ALA A 167 14.13 -2.31 8.54
CA ALA A 167 13.85 -3.73 8.56
C ALA A 167 14.59 -4.47 7.44
N MET A 168 15.34 -5.51 7.81
CA MET A 168 16.13 -6.31 6.88
C MET A 168 15.32 -7.46 6.30
N VAL A 169 15.50 -7.69 5.00
CA VAL A 169 15.06 -8.91 4.29
C VAL A 169 16.18 -9.95 4.32
N ASN A 170 17.41 -9.50 4.15
CA ASN A 170 18.60 -10.34 4.24
C ASN A 170 19.76 -9.52 4.81
N SER A 171 19.98 -9.61 6.12
CA SER A 171 21.01 -8.89 6.84
C SER A 171 22.42 -9.23 6.34
N ALA A 172 22.69 -10.49 6.05
CA ALA A 172 24.00 -10.95 5.55
C ALA A 172 24.40 -10.34 4.20
N LYS A 173 23.39 -9.93 3.38
CA LYS A 173 23.61 -9.30 2.08
C LYS A 173 23.33 -7.80 2.08
N GLY A 174 22.96 -7.22 3.23
CA GLY A 174 22.60 -5.80 3.34
C GLY A 174 21.27 -5.44 2.65
N ILE A 175 20.40 -6.42 2.35
CA ILE A 175 19.14 -6.19 1.67
C ILE A 175 18.06 -5.80 2.69
N THR A 176 17.59 -4.58 2.60
CA THR A 176 16.48 -4.04 3.40
C THR A 176 15.13 -4.22 2.69
N ASN A 177 14.04 -3.95 3.38
CA ASN A 177 12.73 -3.96 2.76
C ASN A 177 12.42 -2.76 1.83
N LEU A 178 13.41 -1.88 1.63
CA LEU A 178 13.33 -0.79 0.63
C LEU A 178 14.01 -1.14 -0.70
N HIS A 179 14.54 -2.36 -0.84
CA HIS A 179 15.24 -2.79 -2.07
C HIS A 179 14.29 -3.12 -3.21
N VAL A 180 13.20 -3.84 -2.94
CA VAL A 180 12.20 -4.21 -3.97
C VAL A 180 10.78 -4.16 -3.41
N PRO A 181 9.78 -3.68 -4.18
CA PRO A 181 8.41 -3.55 -3.70
C PRO A 181 7.73 -4.89 -3.37
N SER A 182 8.21 -6.01 -3.92
CA SER A 182 7.68 -7.35 -3.61
C SER A 182 7.97 -7.84 -2.19
N ASP A 183 8.95 -7.25 -1.50
CA ASP A 183 9.34 -7.67 -0.15
C ASP A 183 8.50 -7.02 0.96
N VAL A 184 7.59 -6.10 0.60
CA VAL A 184 6.78 -5.34 1.56
C VAL A 184 5.28 -5.65 1.48
N ILE A 185 4.92 -6.83 1.00
CA ILE A 185 3.52 -7.24 0.86
C ILE A 185 2.88 -7.41 2.24
N VAL A 186 1.92 -6.53 2.56
CA VAL A 186 1.29 -6.43 3.88
C VAL A 186 0.67 -7.73 4.38
N ASP A 187 0.09 -8.53 3.49
CA ASP A 187 -0.55 -9.81 3.82
C ASP A 187 0.43 -10.88 4.33
N ALA A 188 1.69 -10.78 3.98
CA ALA A 188 2.75 -11.68 4.42
C ALA A 188 3.62 -11.06 5.51
N SER A 189 4.05 -9.82 5.31
CA SER A 189 5.00 -9.14 6.19
C SER A 189 4.41 -8.81 7.58
N MET A 190 3.14 -8.37 7.65
CA MET A 190 2.51 -8.05 8.94
C MET A 190 2.24 -9.28 9.80
N PRO A 191 1.65 -10.39 9.30
CA PRO A 191 1.56 -11.62 10.08
C PRO A 191 2.92 -12.17 10.53
N ALA A 192 3.95 -12.07 9.71
CA ALA A 192 5.31 -12.49 10.07
C ALA A 192 5.86 -11.65 11.24
N MET A 193 5.72 -10.32 11.18
CA MET A 193 6.11 -9.41 12.24
C MET A 193 5.34 -9.70 13.54
N ILE A 194 4.03 -9.87 13.48
CA ILE A 194 3.19 -10.16 14.65
C ILE A 194 3.60 -11.47 15.32
N ARG A 195 3.89 -12.53 14.55
CA ARG A 195 4.38 -13.80 15.09
C ARG A 195 5.77 -13.70 15.74
N THR A 196 6.56 -12.72 15.36
CA THR A 196 7.87 -12.42 15.95
C THR A 196 7.75 -11.38 17.08
N SER A 197 6.62 -11.34 17.76
CA SER A 197 6.31 -10.42 18.88
C SER A 197 6.40 -8.93 18.47
N GLY A 198 6.00 -8.60 17.25
CA GLY A 198 6.03 -7.25 16.70
C GLY A 198 7.42 -6.79 16.27
N ARG A 199 8.39 -7.68 16.22
CA ARG A 199 9.77 -7.36 15.91
C ARG A 199 10.17 -7.82 14.52
N MET A 200 11.08 -7.07 13.91
CA MET A 200 11.75 -7.44 12.67
C MET A 200 13.28 -7.42 12.90
N TRP A 201 14.00 -7.93 11.93
CA TRP A 201 15.45 -8.04 11.99
C TRP A 201 16.12 -6.72 11.59
N ASN A 202 17.13 -6.30 12.36
CA ASN A 202 18.00 -5.18 12.03
C ASN A 202 19.26 -5.65 11.28
N LYS A 203 20.15 -4.71 10.93
CA LYS A 203 21.40 -4.98 10.21
C LYS A 203 22.38 -5.90 10.95
N ASP A 204 22.28 -5.97 12.28
CA ASP A 204 23.13 -6.79 13.14
C ASP A 204 22.53 -8.17 13.43
N ASP A 205 21.50 -8.56 12.65
CA ASP A 205 20.76 -9.81 12.79
C ASP A 205 20.11 -9.98 14.17
N GLN A 206 19.70 -8.85 14.77
CA GLN A 206 18.99 -8.80 16.04
C GLN A 206 17.55 -8.36 15.80
N THR A 207 16.62 -8.87 16.62
CA THR A 207 15.22 -8.43 16.55
C THR A 207 15.01 -7.12 17.30
N GLN A 208 14.23 -6.22 16.71
CA GLN A 208 13.98 -4.89 17.23
C GLN A 208 12.51 -4.51 17.02
N ASP A 209 11.96 -3.73 17.96
CA ASP A 209 10.62 -3.17 17.81
C ASP A 209 10.52 -2.36 16.52
N THR A 210 9.35 -2.36 15.90
CA THR A 210 9.19 -1.91 14.53
C THR A 210 8.05 -0.92 14.39
N LEU A 211 8.29 0.16 13.65
CA LEU A 211 7.27 1.04 13.12
C LEU A 211 6.84 0.49 11.75
N ALA A 212 5.67 -0.14 11.71
CA ALA A 212 5.07 -0.63 10.47
C ALA A 212 4.36 0.53 9.75
N VAL A 213 4.96 1.03 8.69
CA VAL A 213 4.43 2.14 7.90
C VAL A 213 3.51 1.57 6.82
N ILE A 214 2.21 1.77 7.00
CA ILE A 214 1.13 1.35 6.10
C ILE A 214 0.39 2.62 5.67
N PRO A 215 0.80 3.32 4.62
CA PRO A 215 0.25 4.64 4.27
C PRO A 215 -1.27 4.63 4.08
N ASP A 216 -1.80 3.68 3.31
CA ASP A 216 -3.24 3.54 3.10
C ASP A 216 -3.93 2.94 4.34
N SER A 217 -4.78 3.73 4.99
CA SER A 217 -5.49 3.31 6.20
C SER A 217 -6.53 2.19 5.98
N SER A 218 -6.82 1.83 4.73
CA SER A 218 -7.67 0.68 4.41
C SER A 218 -7.15 -0.63 4.99
N TYR A 219 -5.83 -0.76 5.15
CA TYR A 219 -5.17 -1.99 5.60
C TYR A 219 -4.54 -1.90 6.99
N ALA A 220 -4.53 -0.71 7.60
CA ALA A 220 -3.78 -0.45 8.83
C ALA A 220 -4.50 -0.88 10.10
N GLY A 221 -5.80 -0.61 10.20
CA GLY A 221 -6.57 -0.72 11.44
C GLY A 221 -6.60 -2.12 12.04
N VAL A 222 -6.72 -3.15 11.21
CA VAL A 222 -6.74 -4.54 11.68
C VAL A 222 -5.42 -4.93 12.33
N TYR A 223 -4.30 -4.52 11.77
CA TYR A 223 -2.97 -4.83 12.31
C TYR A 223 -2.68 -4.07 13.59
N GLN A 224 -3.08 -2.80 13.67
CA GLN A 224 -2.94 -2.02 14.91
C GLN A 224 -3.77 -2.66 16.05
N ALA A 225 -5.02 -3.04 15.77
CA ALA A 225 -5.86 -3.71 16.77
C ALA A 225 -5.26 -5.02 17.28
N VAL A 226 -4.69 -5.84 16.37
CA VAL A 226 -4.00 -7.09 16.75
C VAL A 226 -2.75 -6.81 17.59
N ILE A 227 -1.97 -5.80 17.24
CA ILE A 227 -0.77 -5.40 18.01
C ILE A 227 -1.17 -4.94 19.41
N ASP A 228 -2.19 -4.11 19.52
CA ASP A 228 -2.67 -3.61 20.83
C ASP A 228 -3.18 -4.74 21.72
N ASP A 229 -3.93 -5.68 21.14
CA ASP A 229 -4.40 -6.86 21.87
C ASP A 229 -3.23 -7.76 22.31
N CYS A 230 -2.26 -8.01 21.45
CA CYS A 230 -1.06 -8.78 21.78
C CYS A 230 -0.20 -8.11 22.87
N LYS A 231 -0.12 -6.79 22.88
CA LYS A 231 0.57 -6.04 23.95
C LYS A 231 -0.14 -6.19 25.31
N ALA A 232 -1.48 -6.16 25.29
CA ALA A 232 -2.28 -6.23 26.51
C ALA A 232 -2.40 -7.68 27.05
N ASN A 233 -2.54 -8.65 26.18
CA ASN A 233 -2.96 -10.02 26.52
C ASN A 233 -1.93 -11.09 26.18
N GLY A 234 -0.85 -10.73 25.49
CA GLY A 234 0.16 -11.69 24.99
C GLY A 234 -0.16 -12.22 23.59
N ALA A 235 0.70 -13.11 23.11
CA ALA A 235 0.53 -13.71 21.78
C ALA A 235 -0.70 -14.63 21.75
N TYR A 236 -1.36 -14.69 20.59
CA TYR A 236 -2.42 -15.66 20.37
C TYR A 236 -1.91 -17.10 20.46
N ASP A 237 -2.66 -17.94 21.12
CA ASP A 237 -2.41 -19.39 21.17
C ASP A 237 -3.29 -20.10 20.14
N PRO A 238 -2.72 -20.63 19.06
CA PRO A 238 -3.49 -21.33 18.04
C PRO A 238 -4.26 -22.54 18.55
N THR A 239 -3.85 -23.10 19.67
CA THR A 239 -4.53 -24.28 20.27
C THR A 239 -5.84 -23.92 20.95
N THR A 240 -6.03 -22.66 21.33
CA THR A 240 -7.24 -22.15 22.00
C THR A 240 -8.11 -21.31 21.05
N MET A 241 -7.63 -21.03 19.84
CA MET A 241 -8.40 -20.30 18.84
C MET A 241 -9.38 -21.21 18.11
N GLY A 242 -10.61 -20.72 17.92
CA GLY A 242 -11.57 -21.40 17.07
C GLY A 242 -11.12 -21.40 15.61
N THR A 243 -11.32 -22.51 14.92
CA THR A 243 -11.08 -22.59 13.48
C THR A 243 -12.34 -23.09 12.77
N VAL A 244 -12.55 -22.58 11.55
CA VAL A 244 -13.59 -23.08 10.65
C VAL A 244 -12.92 -23.57 9.38
N PRO A 245 -12.54 -24.84 9.31
CA PRO A 245 -11.81 -25.38 8.17
C PRO A 245 -12.62 -25.28 6.89
N ASN A 246 -11.97 -24.97 5.79
CA ASN A 246 -12.56 -24.88 4.44
C ASN A 246 -13.66 -23.83 4.23
N VAL A 247 -13.81 -22.87 5.14
CA VAL A 247 -14.74 -21.77 4.89
C VAL A 247 -14.22 -20.86 3.79
N GLY A 248 -12.92 -20.58 3.78
CA GLY A 248 -12.27 -19.72 2.80
C GLY A 248 -13.00 -18.38 2.68
N LEU A 249 -12.57 -17.37 3.39
CA LEU A 249 -13.17 -16.03 3.32
C LEU A 249 -12.66 -15.22 2.14
N MET A 250 -11.65 -15.73 1.45
CA MET A 250 -11.07 -15.08 0.30
C MET A 250 -11.87 -15.42 -0.95
N ALA A 251 -12.58 -14.44 -1.45
CA ALA A 251 -13.27 -14.52 -2.73
C ALA A 251 -12.28 -14.15 -3.85
N GLN A 252 -11.40 -15.04 -4.23
CA GLN A 252 -10.35 -14.79 -5.22
C GLN A 252 -10.88 -14.08 -6.48
N LYS A 253 -12.03 -14.50 -7.00
CA LYS A 253 -12.64 -13.82 -8.15
C LYS A 253 -13.21 -12.44 -7.82
N ALA A 254 -13.79 -12.25 -6.65
CA ALA A 254 -14.27 -10.94 -6.23
C ALA A 254 -13.09 -9.98 -6.00
N GLU A 255 -12.01 -10.47 -5.42
CA GLU A 255 -10.76 -9.75 -5.25
C GLU A 255 -10.13 -9.38 -6.60
N GLU A 256 -10.13 -10.30 -7.55
CA GLU A 256 -9.66 -10.09 -8.92
C GLU A 256 -10.46 -9.00 -9.64
N TYR A 257 -11.78 -8.95 -9.45
CA TYR A 257 -12.65 -7.91 -10.01
C TYR A 257 -12.63 -6.61 -9.21
N GLY A 258 -12.25 -6.66 -7.94
CA GLY A 258 -12.17 -5.52 -7.05
C GLY A 258 -10.80 -4.82 -7.01
N SER A 259 -9.81 -5.26 -7.80
CA SER A 259 -8.51 -4.60 -7.83
C SER A 259 -8.55 -3.27 -8.60
N HIS A 260 -7.80 -2.28 -8.10
CA HIS A 260 -7.72 -0.94 -8.70
C HIS A 260 -6.71 -0.94 -9.87
N ASP A 261 -7.11 -1.54 -10.98
CA ASP A 261 -6.31 -1.63 -12.21
C ASP A 261 -6.32 -0.34 -13.05
N LYS A 262 -7.24 0.57 -12.74
CA LYS A 262 -7.35 1.90 -13.37
C LYS A 262 -6.71 2.93 -12.43
N THR A 263 -5.40 3.03 -12.50
CA THR A 263 -4.60 3.94 -11.68
C THR A 263 -3.88 4.94 -12.56
N PHE A 264 -3.95 6.22 -12.18
CA PHE A 264 -3.34 7.33 -12.90
C PHE A 264 -2.61 8.24 -11.92
N ILE A 265 -1.42 8.71 -12.31
CA ILE A 265 -0.70 9.77 -11.60
C ILE A 265 -1.07 11.07 -12.31
N MET A 266 -1.50 12.05 -11.55
CA MET A 266 -1.95 13.33 -12.10
C MET A 266 -0.75 14.20 -12.48
N ASP A 267 -0.75 14.69 -13.71
CA ASP A 267 0.30 15.59 -14.22
C ASP A 267 0.07 17.05 -13.80
N ALA A 268 -1.17 17.39 -13.43
CA ALA A 268 -1.57 18.76 -13.09
C ALA A 268 -2.72 18.75 -12.08
N ALA A 269 -3.00 19.90 -11.47
CA ALA A 269 -4.22 20.13 -10.68
C ALA A 269 -5.46 20.16 -11.57
N GLY A 270 -6.57 19.68 -11.04
CA GLY A 270 -7.84 19.64 -11.75
C GLY A 270 -8.84 18.66 -11.15
N THR A 271 -9.84 18.26 -11.94
CA THR A 271 -10.92 17.37 -11.53
C THR A 271 -10.89 16.07 -12.32
N VAL A 272 -10.84 14.92 -11.62
CA VAL A 272 -11.11 13.62 -12.23
C VAL A 272 -12.56 13.25 -12.02
N ALA A 273 -13.28 12.90 -13.09
CA ALA A 273 -14.68 12.52 -13.05
C ALA A 273 -14.92 11.17 -13.74
N VAL A 274 -15.79 10.35 -13.13
CA VAL A 274 -16.35 9.16 -13.78
C VAL A 274 -17.74 9.52 -14.28
N LYS A 275 -17.98 9.36 -15.59
CA LYS A 275 -19.21 9.73 -16.27
C LYS A 275 -19.89 8.51 -16.88
N ASN A 276 -21.23 8.56 -16.94
CA ASN A 276 -22.04 7.58 -17.64
C ASN A 276 -22.13 7.90 -19.13
N SER A 277 -22.79 7.04 -19.91
CA SER A 277 -22.99 7.23 -21.36
C SER A 277 -23.84 8.45 -21.72
N ALA A 278 -24.64 8.98 -20.78
CA ALA A 278 -25.40 10.22 -20.95
C ALA A 278 -24.56 11.49 -20.66
N GLY A 279 -23.31 11.33 -20.22
CA GLY A 279 -22.42 12.44 -19.85
C GLY A 279 -22.63 12.96 -18.42
N GLU A 280 -23.45 12.27 -17.61
CA GLU A 280 -23.67 12.64 -16.22
C GLU A 280 -22.49 12.18 -15.35
N THR A 281 -22.03 13.05 -14.47
CA THR A 281 -20.98 12.72 -13.49
C THR A 281 -21.54 11.85 -12.37
N LEU A 282 -20.97 10.66 -12.20
CA LEU A 282 -21.35 9.71 -11.16
C LEU A 282 -20.55 9.95 -9.88
N LEU A 283 -19.26 10.24 -10.00
CA LEU A 283 -18.37 10.62 -8.92
C LEU A 283 -17.24 11.50 -9.46
N SER A 284 -16.65 12.33 -8.59
CA SER A 284 -15.54 13.19 -8.97
C SER A 284 -14.66 13.55 -7.78
N HIS A 285 -13.39 13.85 -8.07
CA HIS A 285 -12.38 14.28 -7.10
C HIS A 285 -11.57 15.45 -7.64
N GLU A 286 -11.33 16.43 -6.79
CA GLU A 286 -10.31 17.44 -7.03
C GLU A 286 -8.94 16.84 -6.67
N VAL A 287 -7.97 16.99 -7.55
CA VAL A 287 -6.63 16.43 -7.44
C VAL A 287 -5.57 17.46 -7.74
N GLU A 288 -4.37 17.23 -7.21
CA GLU A 288 -3.17 18.03 -7.45
C GLU A 288 -2.17 17.24 -8.31
N ALA A 289 -1.17 17.95 -8.84
CA ALA A 289 -0.06 17.29 -9.55
C ALA A 289 0.66 16.28 -8.63
N GLY A 290 0.90 15.09 -9.13
CA GLY A 290 1.52 13.99 -8.40
C GLY A 290 0.55 13.08 -7.66
N ASP A 291 -0.71 13.48 -7.45
CA ASP A 291 -1.70 12.66 -6.77
C ASP A 291 -1.94 11.35 -7.51
N ILE A 292 -2.17 10.29 -6.74
CA ILE A 292 -2.42 8.96 -7.27
C ILE A 292 -3.93 8.72 -7.23
N TRP A 293 -4.58 8.81 -8.39
CA TRP A 293 -6.00 8.53 -8.51
C TRP A 293 -6.23 7.12 -9.05
N ARG A 294 -7.21 6.41 -8.49
CA ARG A 294 -7.54 5.06 -8.95
C ARG A 294 -9.04 4.76 -8.87
N ALA A 295 -9.51 3.85 -9.74
CA ALA A 295 -10.87 3.35 -9.74
C ALA A 295 -10.92 1.83 -9.77
N CYS A 296 -12.01 1.29 -9.24
CA CYS A 296 -12.32 -0.13 -9.23
C CYS A 296 -13.76 -0.36 -9.66
N GLN A 297 -14.02 -1.54 -10.20
CA GLN A 297 -15.33 -2.05 -10.54
C GLN A 297 -15.55 -3.38 -9.83
N THR A 298 -16.49 -3.42 -8.89
CA THR A 298 -16.82 -4.64 -8.14
C THR A 298 -17.99 -5.34 -8.80
N LYS A 299 -17.77 -6.55 -9.30
CA LYS A 299 -18.78 -7.40 -9.95
C LYS A 299 -19.71 -8.01 -8.90
N ASP A 300 -21.00 -7.71 -9.00
CA ASP A 300 -22.01 -8.18 -8.05
C ASP A 300 -22.17 -9.71 -8.04
N VAL A 301 -22.30 -10.35 -9.20
CA VAL A 301 -22.59 -11.78 -9.29
C VAL A 301 -21.51 -12.66 -8.67
N PRO A 302 -20.22 -12.52 -8.98
CA PRO A 302 -19.15 -13.31 -8.34
C PRO A 302 -19.10 -13.11 -6.83
N VAL A 303 -19.33 -11.89 -6.33
CA VAL A 303 -19.34 -11.59 -4.89
C VAL A 303 -20.50 -12.31 -4.20
N ARG A 304 -21.72 -12.24 -4.74
CA ARG A 304 -22.90 -12.92 -4.18
C ARG A 304 -22.74 -14.42 -4.14
N ASP A 305 -22.28 -15.02 -5.23
CA ASP A 305 -22.07 -16.46 -5.33
C ASP A 305 -21.04 -16.94 -4.30
N TRP A 306 -19.99 -16.18 -4.13
CA TRP A 306 -18.94 -16.50 -3.19
C TRP A 306 -19.40 -16.38 -1.73
N VAL A 307 -20.07 -15.28 -1.38
CA VAL A 307 -20.63 -15.08 -0.04
C VAL A 307 -21.62 -16.20 0.30
N LYS A 308 -22.50 -16.57 -0.64
CA LYS A 308 -23.42 -17.69 -0.46
C LYS A 308 -22.69 -19.01 -0.17
N LEU A 309 -21.63 -19.29 -0.91
CA LEU A 309 -20.80 -20.47 -0.69
C LEU A 309 -20.12 -20.45 0.67
N ALA A 310 -19.51 -19.32 1.06
CA ALA A 310 -18.82 -19.13 2.33
C ALA A 310 -19.78 -19.33 3.53
N VAL A 311 -20.96 -18.68 3.47
CA VAL A 311 -22.00 -18.81 4.52
C VAL A 311 -22.52 -20.25 4.60
N THR A 312 -22.72 -20.92 3.47
CA THR A 312 -23.18 -22.32 3.45
C THR A 312 -22.16 -23.24 4.10
N ARG A 313 -20.88 -23.06 3.80
CA ARG A 313 -19.78 -23.85 4.41
C ARG A 313 -19.63 -23.57 5.90
N ALA A 314 -19.71 -22.29 6.31
CA ALA A 314 -19.66 -21.89 7.70
C ALA A 314 -20.80 -22.55 8.51
N ARG A 315 -22.04 -22.52 8.00
CA ARG A 315 -23.21 -23.18 8.63
C ARG A 315 -23.01 -24.68 8.76
N ALA A 316 -22.52 -25.34 7.73
CA ALA A 316 -22.25 -26.75 7.77
C ALA A 316 -21.18 -27.11 8.83
N SER A 317 -20.12 -26.37 8.93
CA SER A 317 -19.05 -26.56 9.90
C SER A 317 -19.51 -26.28 11.33
N LEU A 318 -20.26 -25.20 11.56
CA LEU A 318 -20.82 -24.88 12.89
C LEU A 318 -21.92 -25.84 13.33
N SER A 319 -22.73 -26.36 12.39
CA SER A 319 -23.74 -27.37 12.69
C SER A 319 -23.14 -28.67 13.21
N LEU A 320 -21.94 -29.03 12.76
CA LEU A 320 -21.24 -30.24 13.23
C LEU A 320 -20.66 -30.06 14.65
N ILE A 321 -20.40 -28.84 15.09
CA ILE A 321 -19.91 -28.55 16.44
C ILE A 321 -21.03 -28.70 17.50
N HIS A 322 -22.29 -28.51 17.12
CA HIS A 322 -23.43 -28.66 18.02
C HIS A 322 -24.01 -30.08 18.09
N ILE A 323 -23.50 -31.03 17.32
CA ILE A 323 -23.95 -32.42 17.29
C ILE A 323 -23.01 -33.34 18.09
N SER A 324 -21.89 -32.85 18.53
CA SER A 324 -20.96 -33.52 19.43
C SER A 324 -21.04 -32.96 20.86
#